data_a824c2d56fc3a16fa6cf2af283723f00
#
_entry.id   a824c2d56fc3a16fa6cf2af283723f00
#
_cell.length_a   1.000
_cell.length_b   1.000
_cell.length_c   1.000
_cell.angle_alpha   90.00
_cell.angle_beta   90.00
_cell.angle_gamma   90.00
#
_symmetry.space_group_name_H-M   'P 1'
#
loop_
_entity.id
_entity.type
_entity.pdbx_description
1 polymer ?
#
loop_
_entity_poly.entity_id
_entity_poly.type
_entity_poly.pdbx_seq_one_letter_code
_entity_poly.pdbx_strand_id
1 'polypeptide(L)'
;GPVVTDLEPTSEEYKYYEGDVVLSLSSFSNESTHLILIKENTTNVYSVPPFNKGIFARVIGGKKTLNLLTDDDEVKAIEPIIERSTTTDSSAVSDLDTVLEEGNELFTYVSLEVDNDSPVSVEHMFSVIKDGRIKVDFESESFLGFYELKGINKPKENVVSRTRGTVTVRNSGVGVGKLYIYRENRVLSPNHTNVGKIIKGMEIVDIAKKGDFITIKSNQDRLMLLGHNQNEIDEKLASLNIEHIKEGVTGEDALIVEQTPKYTID
;
A
#
# COMPACT_ATOMS: atom_id res chain seq x y z
N GLY A 1 -23.02 -20.84 13.57
CA GLY A 1 -22.19 -21.01 14.75
C GLY A 1 -22.70 -20.20 15.93
N PRO A 2 -22.20 -20.41 17.16
CA PRO A 2 -22.64 -19.64 18.32
C PRO A 2 -22.17 -18.18 18.23
N VAL A 3 -23.04 -17.27 18.64
CA VAL A 3 -22.67 -15.86 18.87
C VAL A 3 -22.36 -15.70 20.36
N VAL A 4 -21.11 -15.43 20.69
CA VAL A 4 -20.67 -15.25 22.09
C VAL A 4 -20.99 -13.82 22.52
N THR A 5 -22.25 -13.54 22.86
CA THR A 5 -22.67 -12.25 23.38
C THR A 5 -23.80 -12.45 24.39
N ASP A 6 -23.88 -11.56 25.37
CA ASP A 6 -25.02 -11.49 26.32
C ASP A 6 -26.23 -10.73 25.70
N LEU A 7 -26.40 -10.83 24.38
CA LEU A 7 -27.47 -10.15 23.68
C LEU A 7 -28.79 -10.90 23.85
N GLU A 8 -29.79 -10.24 24.41
CA GLU A 8 -31.16 -10.71 24.39
C GLU A 8 -31.74 -10.40 23.00
N PRO A 9 -32.13 -11.42 22.21
CA PRO A 9 -32.71 -11.21 20.90
C PRO A 9 -34.11 -10.56 21.02
N THR A 10 -34.44 -9.71 20.08
CA THR A 10 -35.77 -9.14 19.93
C THR A 10 -36.55 -9.91 18.87
N SER A 11 -37.86 -9.99 19.06
CA SER A 11 -38.87 -10.59 18.11
C SER A 11 -39.83 -9.57 17.55
N GLU A 12 -39.41 -8.32 17.48
CA GLU A 12 -40.23 -7.27 16.88
C GLU A 12 -40.34 -7.45 15.37
N GLU A 13 -41.48 -6.96 14.78
CA GLU A 13 -41.68 -6.93 13.35
C GLU A 13 -40.85 -5.79 12.73
N TYR A 14 -39.98 -6.13 11.78
CA TYR A 14 -39.15 -5.15 11.06
C TYR A 14 -39.36 -5.24 9.56
N LYS A 15 -39.18 -4.09 8.89
CA LYS A 15 -39.08 -4.01 7.44
C LYS A 15 -37.65 -4.21 6.98
N TYR A 16 -37.46 -5.18 6.09
CA TYR A 16 -36.19 -5.49 5.44
C TYR A 16 -36.29 -5.18 3.95
N TYR A 17 -35.16 -4.84 3.35
CA TYR A 17 -35.06 -4.48 1.95
C TYR A 17 -34.24 -5.52 1.17
N GLU A 18 -34.55 -5.62 -0.13
CA GLU A 18 -33.76 -6.47 -1.03
C GLU A 18 -32.25 -6.23 -0.89
N GLY A 19 -31.53 -7.30 -0.67
CA GLY A 19 -30.08 -7.30 -0.48
C GLY A 19 -29.63 -7.11 0.97
N ASP A 20 -30.52 -6.86 1.93
CA ASP A 20 -30.13 -6.87 3.34
C ASP A 20 -29.64 -8.27 3.74
N VAL A 21 -28.56 -8.30 4.54
CA VAL A 21 -28.02 -9.52 5.13
C VAL A 21 -28.25 -9.47 6.62
N VAL A 22 -29.04 -10.40 7.10
CA VAL A 22 -29.57 -10.40 8.47
C VAL A 22 -29.01 -11.59 9.25
N LEU A 23 -28.53 -11.35 10.46
CA LEU A 23 -28.20 -12.37 11.41
C LEU A 23 -29.47 -12.71 12.24
N SER A 24 -30.00 -13.91 12.08
CA SER A 24 -31.10 -14.44 12.87
C SER A 24 -30.60 -15.43 13.90
N LEU A 25 -31.13 -15.33 15.11
CA LEU A 25 -30.86 -16.24 16.22
C LEU A 25 -31.98 -17.27 16.27
N SER A 26 -31.68 -18.52 15.97
CA SER A 26 -32.68 -19.58 15.92
C SER A 26 -33.31 -19.82 17.30
N SER A 27 -34.63 -19.83 17.33
CA SER A 27 -35.40 -20.09 18.57
C SER A 27 -34.98 -19.20 19.75
N PHE A 28 -34.62 -17.95 19.47
CA PHE A 28 -34.12 -17.01 20.49
C PHE A 28 -32.86 -17.50 21.25
N SER A 29 -32.08 -18.39 20.63
CA SER A 29 -30.82 -18.89 21.17
C SER A 29 -29.65 -18.33 20.43
N ASN A 30 -28.66 -17.83 21.16
CA ASN A 30 -27.39 -17.39 20.60
C ASN A 30 -26.43 -18.55 20.24
N GLU A 31 -26.82 -19.79 20.54
CA GLU A 31 -26.06 -20.99 20.18
C GLU A 31 -26.27 -21.42 18.72
N SER A 32 -27.38 -20.99 18.12
CA SER A 32 -27.73 -21.32 16.74
C SER A 32 -28.09 -20.07 15.95
N THR A 33 -27.32 -19.78 14.92
CA THR A 33 -27.50 -18.61 14.08
C THR A 33 -27.74 -18.98 12.63
N HIS A 34 -28.59 -18.20 11.96
CA HIS A 34 -28.81 -18.28 10.53
C HIS A 34 -28.41 -16.97 9.86
N LEU A 35 -27.82 -17.07 8.69
CA LEU A 35 -27.59 -15.97 7.79
C LEU A 35 -28.75 -15.90 6.80
N ILE A 36 -29.48 -14.79 6.81
CA ILE A 36 -30.63 -14.59 5.93
C ILE A 36 -30.27 -13.53 4.91
N LEU A 37 -30.38 -13.88 3.63
CA LEU A 37 -30.20 -12.98 2.50
C LEU A 37 -31.58 -12.57 2.01
N ILE A 38 -31.95 -11.32 2.12
CA ILE A 38 -33.28 -10.81 1.75
C ILE A 38 -33.36 -10.66 0.22
N LYS A 39 -34.19 -11.47 -0.44
CA LYS A 39 -34.36 -11.48 -1.89
C LYS A 39 -35.30 -10.40 -2.38
N GLU A 40 -36.31 -10.02 -1.57
CA GLU A 40 -37.31 -9.00 -1.89
C GLU A 40 -37.68 -8.20 -0.64
N ASN A 41 -38.23 -7.00 -0.83
CA ASN A 41 -38.69 -6.20 0.29
C ASN A 41 -39.80 -6.93 1.06
N THR A 42 -39.59 -7.10 2.35
CA THR A 42 -40.52 -7.86 3.20
C THR A 42 -40.61 -7.24 4.59
N THR A 43 -41.74 -7.53 5.25
CA THR A 43 -41.91 -7.28 6.68
C THR A 43 -41.95 -8.61 7.37
N ASN A 44 -41.07 -8.84 8.32
CA ASN A 44 -40.98 -10.12 8.98
C ASN A 44 -40.54 -10.00 10.43
N VAL A 45 -40.83 -11.07 11.20
CA VAL A 45 -40.35 -11.24 12.58
C VAL A 45 -39.26 -12.29 12.58
N TYR A 46 -38.01 -11.86 12.79
CA TYR A 46 -36.90 -12.75 13.02
C TYR A 46 -36.39 -12.55 14.45
N SER A 47 -35.87 -13.61 15.06
CA SER A 47 -35.13 -13.47 16.29
C SER A 47 -33.77 -12.83 15.93
N VAL A 48 -33.60 -11.53 16.20
CA VAL A 48 -32.43 -10.78 15.77
C VAL A 48 -31.79 -10.04 16.93
N PRO A 49 -30.49 -9.73 16.85
CA PRO A 49 -29.86 -8.82 17.81
C PRO A 49 -30.62 -7.49 17.91
N PRO A 50 -30.71 -6.87 19.09
CA PRO A 50 -31.56 -5.70 19.32
C PRO A 50 -31.13 -4.44 18.54
N PHE A 51 -29.87 -4.36 18.07
CA PHE A 51 -29.41 -3.22 17.30
C PHE A 51 -29.37 -3.52 15.81
N ASN A 52 -29.70 -2.51 15.04
CA ASN A 52 -29.75 -2.51 13.58
C ASN A 52 -30.65 -3.62 12.99
N LYS A 53 -31.65 -4.10 13.75
CA LYS A 53 -32.59 -5.14 13.29
C LYS A 53 -31.91 -6.44 12.83
N GLY A 54 -30.72 -6.72 13.36
CA GLY A 54 -29.88 -7.83 12.92
C GLY A 54 -29.22 -7.63 11.57
N ILE A 55 -29.42 -6.49 10.89
CA ILE A 55 -28.78 -6.19 9.60
C ILE A 55 -27.30 -5.83 9.86
N PHE A 56 -26.37 -6.60 9.33
CA PHE A 56 -24.95 -6.35 9.47
C PHE A 56 -24.21 -6.14 8.14
N ALA A 57 -24.87 -6.41 7.01
CA ALA A 57 -24.32 -6.19 5.69
C ALA A 57 -25.42 -5.96 4.64
N ARG A 58 -25.00 -5.58 3.44
CA ARG A 58 -25.90 -5.48 2.28
C ARG A 58 -25.21 -6.04 1.03
N VAL A 59 -25.93 -6.85 0.27
CA VAL A 59 -25.50 -7.35 -1.02
C VAL A 59 -25.50 -6.20 -2.03
N ILE A 60 -24.33 -5.83 -2.54
CA ILE A 60 -24.18 -4.77 -3.56
C ILE A 60 -23.84 -5.33 -4.94
N GLY A 61 -23.29 -6.56 -5.00
CA GLY A 61 -23.06 -7.31 -6.24
C GLY A 61 -23.71 -8.68 -6.18
N GLY A 62 -24.07 -9.26 -7.33
CA GLY A 62 -24.67 -10.59 -7.40
C GLY A 62 -26.18 -10.67 -7.04
N LYS A 63 -26.90 -9.56 -6.93
CA LYS A 63 -28.34 -9.57 -6.62
C LYS A 63 -29.17 -10.42 -7.59
N LYS A 64 -28.84 -10.40 -8.89
CA LYS A 64 -29.52 -11.24 -9.88
C LYS A 64 -29.32 -12.73 -9.60
N THR A 65 -28.10 -13.11 -9.22
CA THR A 65 -27.78 -14.49 -8.83
C THR A 65 -28.52 -14.86 -7.55
N LEU A 66 -28.53 -13.98 -6.55
CA LEU A 66 -29.28 -14.18 -5.31
C LEU A 66 -30.75 -14.48 -5.58
N ASN A 67 -31.40 -13.74 -6.49
CA ASN A 67 -32.83 -13.92 -6.81
C ASN A 67 -33.13 -15.22 -7.55
N LEU A 68 -32.11 -15.81 -8.22
CA LEU A 68 -32.25 -17.06 -8.94
C LEU A 68 -32.00 -18.31 -8.08
N LEU A 69 -31.43 -18.15 -6.88
CA LEU A 69 -31.13 -19.27 -5.99
C LEU A 69 -32.38 -20.06 -5.60
N THR A 70 -32.24 -21.37 -5.63
CA THR A 70 -33.25 -22.37 -5.21
C THR A 70 -32.69 -23.18 -4.03
N ASP A 71 -33.51 -24.05 -3.46
CA ASP A 71 -33.10 -24.89 -2.32
C ASP A 71 -32.01 -25.91 -2.68
N ASP A 72 -31.85 -26.20 -3.98
CA ASP A 72 -30.83 -27.12 -4.48
C ASP A 72 -29.46 -26.44 -4.77
N ASP A 73 -29.41 -25.12 -4.66
CA ASP A 73 -28.20 -24.37 -4.98
C ASP A 73 -27.31 -24.19 -3.75
N GLU A 74 -26.01 -24.21 -3.99
CA GLU A 74 -24.98 -23.97 -2.97
C GLU A 74 -24.30 -22.63 -3.22
N VAL A 75 -24.27 -21.77 -2.20
CA VAL A 75 -23.48 -20.53 -2.23
C VAL A 75 -22.01 -20.87 -2.04
N LYS A 76 -21.21 -20.74 -3.11
CA LYS A 76 -19.78 -21.07 -3.11
C LYS A 76 -18.92 -20.07 -2.34
N ALA A 77 -19.24 -18.78 -2.44
CA ALA A 77 -18.51 -17.72 -1.76
C ALA A 77 -19.38 -16.49 -1.56
N ILE A 78 -19.16 -15.80 -0.46
CA ILE A 78 -19.61 -14.43 -0.18
C ILE A 78 -18.36 -13.61 0.04
N GLU A 79 -18.05 -12.68 -0.85
CA GLU A 79 -16.89 -11.81 -0.77
C GLU A 79 -17.28 -10.49 -0.10
N PRO A 80 -16.81 -10.20 1.11
CA PRO A 80 -17.08 -8.93 1.75
C PRO A 80 -16.24 -7.82 1.11
N ILE A 81 -16.88 -6.73 0.69
CA ILE A 81 -16.22 -5.50 0.28
C ILE A 81 -16.03 -4.63 1.53
N ILE A 82 -15.20 -5.09 2.43
CA ILE A 82 -14.79 -4.32 3.60
C ILE A 82 -13.29 -4.06 3.47
N GLU A 83 -12.91 -2.80 3.36
CA GLU A 83 -11.55 -2.41 3.65
C GLU A 83 -11.34 -2.59 5.16
N ARG A 84 -10.75 -3.71 5.53
CA ARG A 84 -10.26 -3.88 6.89
C ARG A 84 -8.91 -3.19 6.97
N SER A 85 -8.84 -2.07 7.67
CA SER A 85 -7.56 -1.61 8.18
C SER A 85 -7.15 -2.60 9.29
N THR A 86 -6.29 -3.55 8.96
CA THR A 86 -5.60 -4.32 9.98
C THR A 86 -4.48 -3.44 10.52
N THR A 87 -4.57 -3.07 11.78
CA THR A 87 -3.41 -2.53 12.48
C THR A 87 -2.46 -3.71 12.70
N THR A 88 -1.32 -3.67 12.02
CA THR A 88 -0.25 -4.63 12.26
C THR A 88 0.66 -4.00 13.30
N ASP A 89 0.79 -4.61 14.45
CA ASP A 89 1.80 -4.21 15.41
C ASP A 89 3.17 -4.65 14.87
N SER A 90 4.06 -3.69 14.70
CA SER A 90 5.42 -3.93 14.25
C SER A 90 6.42 -3.26 15.19
N SER A 91 7.52 -3.93 15.42
CA SER A 91 8.61 -3.41 16.24
C SER A 91 9.96 -3.69 15.58
N ALA A 92 10.90 -2.77 15.76
CA ALA A 92 12.27 -3.03 15.37
C ALA A 92 12.99 -3.76 16.52
N VAL A 93 13.61 -4.88 16.20
CA VAL A 93 14.42 -5.64 17.14
C VAL A 93 15.86 -5.71 16.62
N SER A 94 16.83 -5.53 17.51
CA SER A 94 18.25 -5.64 17.21
C SER A 94 18.92 -6.79 17.97
N ASP A 95 18.19 -7.44 18.86
CA ASP A 95 18.65 -8.59 19.63
C ASP A 95 18.45 -9.86 18.79
N LEU A 96 19.55 -10.57 18.52
CA LEU A 96 19.53 -11.82 17.77
C LEU A 96 18.89 -12.99 18.56
N ASP A 97 18.76 -12.85 19.87
CA ASP A 97 18.10 -13.83 20.73
C ASP A 97 16.57 -13.61 20.85
N THR A 98 16.03 -12.65 20.08
CA THR A 98 14.60 -12.40 20.03
C THR A 98 13.85 -13.66 19.59
N VAL A 99 12.91 -14.11 20.43
CA VAL A 99 12.05 -15.25 20.12
C VAL A 99 11.02 -14.83 19.06
N LEU A 100 10.96 -15.60 17.99
CA LEU A 100 10.00 -15.41 16.90
C LEU A 100 8.86 -16.40 17.06
N GLU A 101 7.64 -15.93 16.86
CA GLU A 101 6.43 -16.76 16.89
C GLU A 101 6.00 -17.11 15.47
N GLU A 102 5.29 -18.23 15.33
CA GLU A 102 4.71 -18.64 14.05
C GLU A 102 3.73 -17.56 13.55
N GLY A 103 3.87 -17.17 12.29
CA GLY A 103 3.09 -16.10 11.67
C GLY A 103 3.76 -14.72 11.71
N ASN A 104 4.92 -14.57 12.38
CA ASN A 104 5.69 -13.33 12.30
C ASN A 104 6.30 -13.16 10.91
N GLU A 105 6.18 -11.97 10.35
CA GLU A 105 6.87 -11.57 9.12
C GLU A 105 8.12 -10.78 9.47
N LEU A 106 9.27 -11.22 8.97
CA LEU A 106 10.56 -10.56 9.16
C LEU A 106 10.98 -9.84 7.89
N PHE A 107 11.39 -8.59 8.03
CA PHE A 107 11.97 -7.82 6.93
C PHE A 107 13.03 -6.84 7.41
N THR A 108 14.00 -6.53 6.54
CA THR A 108 15.14 -5.65 6.84
C THR A 108 15.23 -4.48 5.86
N TYR A 109 14.11 -4.08 5.28
CA TYR A 109 14.04 -3.03 4.28
C TYR A 109 12.87 -2.08 4.56
N VAL A 110 12.97 -0.91 3.98
CA VAL A 110 11.93 0.11 3.95
C VAL A 110 11.25 0.06 2.59
N SER A 111 9.92 0.02 2.56
CA SER A 111 9.15 0.10 1.31
C SER A 111 8.72 1.54 1.06
N LEU A 112 9.02 2.02 -0.13
CA LEU A 112 8.73 3.36 -0.61
C LEU A 112 7.70 3.30 -1.73
N GLU A 113 6.60 4.04 -1.58
CA GLU A 113 5.70 4.39 -2.66
C GLU A 113 6.16 5.71 -3.28
N VAL A 114 6.42 5.70 -4.58
CA VAL A 114 6.99 6.83 -5.32
C VAL A 114 5.89 7.82 -5.72
N ASP A 115 6.18 9.11 -5.65
CA ASP A 115 5.30 10.18 -6.10
C ASP A 115 5.49 10.46 -7.59
N ASN A 116 4.52 10.08 -8.42
CA ASN A 116 4.55 10.26 -9.86
C ASN A 116 4.44 11.73 -10.34
N ASP A 117 4.03 12.64 -9.44
CA ASP A 117 3.92 14.06 -9.76
C ASP A 117 5.24 14.83 -9.64
N SER A 118 6.33 14.12 -9.29
CA SER A 118 7.68 14.68 -9.11
C SER A 118 8.75 13.91 -9.88
N PRO A 119 8.61 13.69 -11.19
CA PRO A 119 9.45 12.74 -11.94
C PRO A 119 10.94 13.09 -11.91
N VAL A 120 11.32 14.36 -12.02
CA VAL A 120 12.74 14.77 -12.02
C VAL A 120 13.37 14.60 -10.64
N SER A 121 12.64 14.89 -9.57
CA SER A 121 13.12 14.74 -8.21
C SER A 121 13.13 13.25 -7.77
N VAL A 122 12.21 12.46 -8.27
CA VAL A 122 12.19 11.00 -8.09
C VAL A 122 13.41 10.38 -8.74
N GLU A 123 13.73 10.77 -9.96
CA GLU A 123 14.93 10.32 -10.66
C GLU A 123 16.21 10.68 -9.91
N HIS A 124 16.27 11.88 -9.35
CA HIS A 124 17.35 12.30 -8.47
C HIS A 124 17.46 11.40 -7.23
N MET A 125 16.34 11.05 -6.62
CA MET A 125 16.31 10.12 -5.49
C MET A 125 16.89 8.75 -5.88
N PHE A 126 16.49 8.19 -7.01
CA PHE A 126 17.02 6.91 -7.48
C PHE A 126 18.53 6.95 -7.77
N SER A 127 19.06 8.09 -8.17
CA SER A 127 20.51 8.27 -8.32
C SER A 127 21.27 8.16 -7.00
N VAL A 128 20.62 8.49 -5.86
CA VAL A 128 21.19 8.33 -4.51
C VAL A 128 21.05 6.89 -4.01
N ILE A 129 19.88 6.26 -4.28
CA ILE A 129 19.59 4.91 -3.81
C ILE A 129 20.22 3.90 -4.77
N LYS A 130 21.54 3.78 -4.71
CA LYS A 130 22.27 2.78 -5.51
C LYS A 130 22.11 1.41 -4.88
N ASP A 131 21.82 0.41 -5.72
CA ASP A 131 21.68 -0.98 -5.28
C ASP A 131 20.67 -1.17 -4.14
N GLY A 132 19.68 -0.29 -4.06
CA GLY A 132 18.64 -0.31 -3.01
C GLY A 132 19.12 0.13 -1.63
N ARG A 133 20.37 0.64 -1.48
CA ARG A 133 20.92 1.06 -0.18
C ARG A 133 21.30 2.53 -0.16
N ILE A 134 21.08 3.17 0.97
CA ILE A 134 21.45 4.57 1.20
C ILE A 134 22.05 4.75 2.58
N LYS A 135 23.10 5.55 2.67
CA LYS A 135 23.78 5.88 3.93
C LYS A 135 23.13 7.08 4.61
N VAL A 136 22.85 6.96 5.90
CA VAL A 136 22.37 8.06 6.73
C VAL A 136 23.54 9.02 7.05
N ASP A 137 23.48 10.25 6.54
CA ASP A 137 24.49 11.28 6.79
C ASP A 137 24.14 12.16 8.00
N PHE A 138 22.86 12.28 8.30
CA PHE A 138 22.36 13.09 9.40
C PHE A 138 21.12 12.47 10.03
N GLU A 139 21.05 12.53 11.35
CA GLU A 139 19.88 12.12 12.12
C GLU A 139 19.41 13.22 13.05
N SER A 140 18.10 13.27 13.26
CA SER A 140 17.42 14.04 14.29
C SER A 140 16.16 13.32 14.73
N GLU A 141 15.52 13.78 15.79
CA GLU A 141 14.23 13.25 16.21
C GLU A 141 13.18 13.31 15.09
N SER A 142 13.23 14.34 14.26
CA SER A 142 12.19 14.62 13.27
C SER A 142 12.46 14.15 11.84
N PHE A 143 13.73 13.81 11.50
CA PHE A 143 14.05 13.32 10.15
C PHE A 143 15.44 12.68 10.07
N LEU A 144 15.62 11.85 9.04
CA LEU A 144 16.91 11.42 8.52
C LEU A 144 17.30 12.26 7.30
N GLY A 145 18.58 12.56 7.14
CA GLY A 145 19.13 13.30 6.00
C GLY A 145 20.20 12.51 5.25
N PHE A 146 20.15 12.59 3.92
CA PHE A 146 21.06 11.91 3.01
C PHE A 146 21.66 12.95 2.07
N TYR A 147 22.97 13.03 1.99
CA TYR A 147 23.67 14.20 1.46
C TYR A 147 24.54 13.91 0.24
N GLU A 148 24.50 12.68 -0.28
CA GLU A 148 25.36 12.25 -1.38
C GLU A 148 25.25 13.17 -2.61
N LEU A 149 24.03 13.60 -2.96
CA LEU A 149 23.81 14.51 -4.09
C LEU A 149 23.56 15.96 -3.69
N LYS A 150 24.08 16.38 -2.55
CA LYS A 150 24.02 17.78 -2.12
C LYS A 150 24.64 18.72 -3.18
N GLY A 151 23.95 19.81 -3.47
CA GLY A 151 24.41 20.83 -4.41
C GLY A 151 23.82 20.69 -5.81
N ILE A 152 23.16 19.60 -6.14
CA ILE A 152 22.50 19.41 -7.44
C ILE A 152 21.12 20.03 -7.39
N ASN A 153 20.91 21.07 -8.20
CA ASN A 153 19.61 21.75 -8.30
C ASN A 153 18.57 20.87 -8.95
N LYS A 154 17.38 20.88 -8.38
CA LYS A 154 16.21 20.21 -8.92
C LYS A 154 15.03 21.17 -9.02
N PRO A 155 14.11 20.98 -9.96
CA PRO A 155 12.93 21.81 -10.07
C PRO A 155 12.04 21.65 -8.82
N LYS A 156 11.23 22.65 -8.58
CA LYS A 156 10.13 22.54 -7.65
C LYS A 156 8.98 21.84 -8.35
N GLU A 157 8.64 20.64 -7.87
CA GLU A 157 7.54 19.82 -8.38
C GLU A 157 6.45 19.72 -7.30
N ASN A 158 5.91 18.55 -7.00
CA ASN A 158 4.85 18.38 -6.01
C ASN A 158 5.31 18.75 -4.58
N VAL A 159 4.64 19.73 -3.98
CA VAL A 159 4.93 20.22 -2.62
C VAL A 159 3.75 19.95 -1.71
N VAL A 160 3.95 19.08 -0.73
CA VAL A 160 2.91 18.65 0.21
C VAL A 160 3.36 18.85 1.66
N SER A 161 2.45 18.70 2.60
CA SER A 161 2.81 18.62 4.02
C SER A 161 3.69 17.41 4.28
N ARG A 162 4.77 17.62 5.02
CA ARG A 162 5.76 16.59 5.31
C ARG A 162 5.32 15.78 6.53
N THR A 163 4.42 14.85 6.30
CA THR A 163 3.95 13.94 7.36
C THR A 163 4.98 12.85 7.65
N ARG A 164 4.84 12.14 8.76
CA ARG A 164 5.65 10.97 9.08
C ARG A 164 5.67 10.00 7.89
N GLY A 165 6.85 9.54 7.51
CA GLY A 165 7.09 8.68 6.36
C GLY A 165 7.26 9.41 5.02
N THR A 166 6.94 10.71 4.92
CA THR A 166 7.18 11.48 3.68
C THR A 166 8.67 11.50 3.34
N VAL A 167 8.98 11.29 2.07
CA VAL A 167 10.33 11.40 1.50
C VAL A 167 10.39 12.62 0.61
N THR A 168 11.39 13.48 0.80
CA THR A 168 11.52 14.71 0.00
C THR A 168 12.94 14.94 -0.49
N VAL A 169 13.05 15.62 -1.64
CA VAL A 169 14.28 16.23 -2.13
C VAL A 169 14.21 17.73 -1.88
N ARG A 170 15.27 18.29 -1.32
CA ARG A 170 15.36 19.74 -1.17
C ARG A 170 15.66 20.39 -2.52
N ASN A 171 14.72 21.24 -2.98
CA ASN A 171 14.75 21.85 -4.31
C ASN A 171 15.39 23.26 -4.32
N SER A 172 15.63 23.89 -3.18
CA SER A 172 16.20 25.24 -3.11
C SER A 172 16.90 25.53 -1.79
N GLY A 173 17.77 26.56 -1.81
CA GLY A 173 18.46 27.07 -0.66
C GLY A 173 19.65 26.19 -0.20
N VAL A 174 20.11 26.43 1.02
CA VAL A 174 21.22 25.67 1.61
C VAL A 174 20.84 24.22 1.76
N GLY A 175 21.60 23.32 1.14
CA GLY A 175 21.32 21.88 1.17
C GLY A 175 20.43 21.38 0.04
N VAL A 176 20.31 22.16 -1.05
CA VAL A 176 19.68 21.69 -2.29
C VAL A 176 20.24 20.34 -2.74
N GLY A 177 19.40 19.47 -3.26
CA GLY A 177 19.74 18.10 -3.67
C GLY A 177 19.77 17.07 -2.55
N LYS A 178 19.71 17.47 -1.28
CA LYS A 178 19.62 16.51 -0.16
C LYS A 178 18.27 15.80 -0.15
N LEU A 179 18.31 14.53 0.20
CA LEU A 179 17.12 13.72 0.45
C LEU A 179 16.82 13.68 1.95
N TYR A 180 15.53 13.60 2.30
CA TYR A 180 15.03 13.54 3.67
C TYR A 180 13.93 12.51 3.81
N ILE A 181 13.94 11.75 4.92
CA ILE A 181 12.84 10.89 5.36
C ILE A 181 12.36 11.42 6.70
N TYR A 182 11.08 11.76 6.81
CA TYR A 182 10.53 12.38 8.01
C TYR A 182 10.04 11.34 9.02
N ARG A 183 10.48 11.49 10.27
CA ARG A 183 10.04 10.71 11.44
C ARG A 183 8.79 11.29 12.09
N GLU A 184 8.59 12.59 11.96
CA GLU A 184 7.49 13.34 12.53
C GLU A 184 6.80 14.21 11.50
N ASN A 185 5.58 14.64 11.85
CA ASN A 185 4.83 15.56 11.01
C ASN A 185 5.45 16.95 11.02
N ARG A 186 5.64 17.51 9.85
CA ARG A 186 6.13 18.87 9.60
C ARG A 186 5.21 19.61 8.65
N VAL A 187 5.09 20.91 8.84
CA VAL A 187 4.33 21.78 7.95
C VAL A 187 4.93 21.78 6.53
N LEU A 188 4.10 22.11 5.56
CA LEU A 188 4.52 22.31 4.17
C LEU A 188 5.68 23.31 4.11
N SER A 189 6.65 23.02 3.25
CA SER A 189 7.75 23.92 2.92
C SER A 189 7.96 23.95 1.39
N PRO A 190 7.94 25.13 0.78
CA PRO A 190 8.12 25.25 -0.68
C PRO A 190 9.51 24.83 -1.16
N ASN A 191 10.45 24.61 -0.25
CA ASN A 191 11.82 24.21 -0.54
C ASN A 191 12.03 22.69 -0.56
N HIS A 192 10.95 21.92 -0.42
CA HIS A 192 10.99 20.46 -0.42
C HIS A 192 9.96 19.91 -1.40
N THR A 193 10.44 19.24 -2.43
CA THR A 193 9.60 18.45 -3.35
C THR A 193 9.36 17.07 -2.75
N ASN A 194 8.10 16.65 -2.72
CA ASN A 194 7.74 15.29 -2.34
C ASN A 194 8.18 14.31 -3.43
N VAL A 195 8.83 13.21 -3.04
CA VAL A 195 9.26 12.15 -3.98
C VAL A 195 8.67 10.79 -3.62
N GLY A 196 7.93 10.72 -2.51
CA GLY A 196 7.24 9.51 -2.11
C GLY A 196 6.97 9.43 -0.62
N LYS A 197 6.47 8.26 -0.23
CA LYS A 197 6.12 7.96 1.15
C LYS A 197 6.55 6.55 1.54
N ILE A 198 7.09 6.41 2.73
CA ILE A 198 7.36 5.10 3.32
C ILE A 198 6.03 4.46 3.72
N ILE A 199 5.77 3.29 3.20
CA ILE A 199 4.54 2.52 3.44
C ILE A 199 4.77 1.30 4.33
N LYS A 200 6.04 0.86 4.52
CA LYS A 200 6.43 -0.23 5.42
C LYS A 200 7.86 0.01 5.92
N GLY A 201 8.16 -0.33 7.16
CA GLY A 201 9.50 -0.28 7.74
C GLY A 201 9.86 1.07 8.37
N MET A 202 8.89 1.88 8.79
CA MET A 202 9.15 3.12 9.52
C MET A 202 9.92 2.89 10.82
N GLU A 203 9.80 1.71 11.42
CA GLU A 203 10.53 1.30 12.62
C GLU A 203 12.06 1.28 12.36
N ILE A 204 12.48 0.88 11.15
CA ILE A 204 13.89 0.96 10.73
C ILE A 204 14.34 2.41 10.64
N VAL A 205 13.50 3.29 10.07
CA VAL A 205 13.79 4.72 9.98
C VAL A 205 13.93 5.35 11.37
N ASP A 206 13.10 4.93 12.33
CA ASP A 206 13.10 5.48 13.69
C ASP A 206 14.38 5.13 14.47
N ILE A 207 14.88 3.92 14.32
CA ILE A 207 16.08 3.46 15.04
C ILE A 207 17.40 3.80 14.33
N ALA A 208 17.36 4.11 13.04
CA ALA A 208 18.54 4.36 12.24
C ALA A 208 19.33 5.57 12.75
N LYS A 209 20.64 5.44 12.77
CA LYS A 209 21.59 6.45 13.25
C LYS A 209 22.48 6.94 12.11
N LYS A 210 23.11 8.06 12.32
CA LYS A 210 24.14 8.56 11.40
C LYS A 210 25.24 7.50 11.19
N GLY A 211 25.48 7.18 9.93
CA GLY A 211 26.45 6.16 9.51
C GLY A 211 25.82 4.83 9.11
N ASP A 212 24.59 4.56 9.54
CA ASP A 212 23.86 3.35 9.17
C ASP A 212 23.50 3.34 7.69
N PHE A 213 23.25 2.14 7.15
CA PHE A 213 22.72 1.94 5.82
C PHE A 213 21.28 1.43 5.90
N ILE A 214 20.39 2.07 5.16
CA ILE A 214 19.00 1.64 5.03
C ILE A 214 18.83 1.02 3.64
N THR A 215 18.20 -0.16 3.59
CA THR A 215 17.76 -0.77 2.33
C THR A 215 16.36 -0.27 2.00
N ILE A 216 16.20 0.31 0.83
CA ILE A 216 14.92 0.85 0.33
C ILE A 216 14.49 0.04 -0.89
N LYS A 217 13.25 -0.44 -0.87
CA LYS A 217 12.56 -1.03 -2.02
C LYS A 217 11.45 -0.08 -2.44
N SER A 218 11.37 0.24 -3.71
CA SER A 218 10.29 1.07 -4.25
C SER A 218 9.24 0.21 -4.97
N ASN A 219 8.06 0.78 -5.13
CA ASN A 219 6.99 0.19 -5.95
C ASN A 219 7.22 0.38 -7.46
N GLN A 220 8.30 1.08 -7.84
CA GLN A 220 8.72 1.28 -9.23
C GLN A 220 10.12 0.69 -9.42
N ASP A 221 10.27 -0.06 -10.50
CA ASP A 221 11.57 -0.53 -10.95
C ASP A 221 12.19 0.51 -11.89
N ARG A 222 13.46 0.81 -11.68
CA ARG A 222 14.22 1.67 -12.56
C ARG A 222 14.90 0.85 -13.63
N LEU A 223 14.68 1.23 -14.87
CA LEU A 223 15.35 0.63 -16.02
C LEU A 223 16.47 1.54 -16.50
N MET A 224 17.73 1.11 -16.29
CA MET A 224 18.91 1.80 -16.79
C MET A 224 19.38 1.14 -18.08
N LEU A 225 19.37 1.90 -19.18
CA LEU A 225 19.81 1.43 -20.50
C LEU A 225 21.11 2.06 -20.97
N LEU A 226 21.47 3.21 -20.43
CA LEU A 226 22.71 3.92 -20.80
C LEU A 226 23.95 3.10 -20.46
N GLY A 227 24.86 3.01 -21.43
CA GLY A 227 26.13 2.29 -21.28
C GLY A 227 26.05 0.78 -21.49
N HIS A 228 24.88 0.26 -21.79
CA HIS A 228 24.69 -1.15 -22.16
C HIS A 228 24.76 -1.32 -23.68
N ASN A 229 25.35 -2.44 -24.14
CA ASN A 229 25.26 -2.84 -25.53
C ASN A 229 23.86 -3.42 -25.85
N GLN A 230 23.58 -3.58 -27.16
CA GLN A 230 22.25 -4.02 -27.62
C GLN A 230 21.79 -5.36 -27.01
N ASN A 231 22.70 -6.32 -26.87
CA ASN A 231 22.35 -7.63 -26.32
C ASN A 231 22.01 -7.54 -24.83
N GLU A 232 22.75 -6.76 -24.07
CA GLU A 232 22.46 -6.49 -22.65
C GLU A 232 21.11 -5.79 -22.45
N ILE A 233 20.79 -4.86 -23.37
CA ILE A 233 19.48 -4.18 -23.38
C ILE A 233 18.36 -5.19 -23.66
N ASP A 234 18.52 -6.00 -24.69
CA ASP A 234 17.53 -7.02 -25.09
C ASP A 234 17.27 -8.01 -23.94
N GLU A 235 18.32 -8.51 -23.29
CA GLU A 235 18.20 -9.40 -22.14
C GLU A 235 17.49 -8.74 -20.98
N LYS A 236 17.82 -7.49 -20.69
CA LYS A 236 17.23 -6.73 -19.60
C LYS A 236 15.74 -6.45 -19.84
N LEU A 237 15.37 -6.05 -21.05
CA LEU A 237 13.96 -5.84 -21.43
C LEU A 237 13.17 -7.15 -21.41
N ALA A 238 13.73 -8.23 -21.94
CA ALA A 238 13.09 -9.54 -21.93
C ALA A 238 12.85 -10.06 -20.50
N SER A 239 13.78 -9.83 -19.58
CA SER A 239 13.63 -10.23 -18.17
C SER A 239 12.48 -9.51 -17.46
N LEU A 240 12.09 -8.33 -17.95
CA LEU A 240 11.00 -7.52 -17.44
C LEU A 240 9.70 -7.69 -18.21
N ASN A 241 9.66 -8.58 -19.22
CA ASN A 241 8.55 -8.77 -20.16
C ASN A 241 8.17 -7.46 -20.90
N ILE A 242 9.16 -6.64 -21.25
CA ILE A 242 8.98 -5.42 -22.03
C ILE A 242 9.25 -5.74 -23.49
N GLU A 243 8.26 -5.51 -24.34
CA GLU A 243 8.45 -5.56 -25.80
C GLU A 243 9.10 -4.26 -26.27
N HIS A 244 10.01 -4.34 -27.22
CA HIS A 244 10.65 -3.18 -27.82
C HIS A 244 10.76 -3.35 -29.34
N ILE A 245 10.79 -2.22 -30.03
CA ILE A 245 10.90 -2.15 -31.48
C ILE A 245 12.27 -1.55 -31.83
N LYS A 246 12.98 -2.25 -32.69
CA LYS A 246 14.25 -1.76 -33.25
C LYS A 246 13.97 -1.21 -34.65
N GLU A 247 14.11 0.10 -34.81
CA GLU A 247 13.87 0.76 -36.08
C GLU A 247 15.04 1.66 -36.51
N GLY A 248 15.21 1.79 -37.80
CA GLY A 248 16.05 2.79 -38.44
C GLY A 248 17.52 2.47 -38.43
N VAL A 249 18.29 3.16 -37.62
CA VAL A 249 19.74 3.03 -37.59
C VAL A 249 20.13 1.69 -36.97
N THR A 250 20.87 0.89 -37.72
CA THR A 250 21.41 -0.40 -37.27
C THR A 250 22.67 -0.23 -36.43
N GLY A 251 22.68 0.73 -35.50
CA GLY A 251 23.75 0.90 -34.52
C GLY A 251 23.42 0.17 -33.22
N GLU A 252 24.44 -0.17 -32.45
CA GLU A 252 24.26 -0.84 -31.15
C GLU A 252 23.40 -0.06 -30.16
N ASP A 253 23.34 1.28 -30.35
CA ASP A 253 22.62 2.19 -29.48
C ASP A 253 21.26 2.65 -30.05
N ALA A 254 20.82 2.14 -31.22
CA ALA A 254 19.57 2.52 -31.84
C ALA A 254 18.42 1.69 -31.26
N LEU A 255 17.74 2.25 -30.28
CA LEU A 255 16.63 1.61 -29.58
C LEU A 255 15.46 2.56 -29.45
N ILE A 256 14.26 2.10 -29.87
CA ILE A 256 13.01 2.74 -29.52
C ILE A 256 12.34 1.84 -28.47
N VAL A 257 12.04 2.42 -27.30
CA VAL A 257 11.35 1.72 -26.23
C VAL A 257 9.97 2.33 -26.08
N GLU A 258 8.96 1.52 -26.28
CA GLU A 258 7.59 1.84 -25.92
C GLU A 258 7.35 1.31 -24.52
N GLN A 259 7.14 2.22 -23.57
CA GLN A 259 6.98 1.86 -22.16
C GLN A 259 5.57 2.10 -21.68
N THR A 260 5.11 1.25 -20.80
CA THR A 260 3.93 1.54 -19.99
C THR A 260 4.31 2.50 -18.85
N PRO A 261 3.35 3.28 -18.28
CA PRO A 261 3.63 4.28 -17.23
C PRO A 261 4.32 3.73 -15.98
N LYS A 262 4.58 2.44 -15.95
CA LYS A 262 5.15 1.71 -14.81
C LYS A 262 6.67 1.85 -14.68
N TYR A 263 7.37 2.32 -15.73
CA TYR A 263 8.83 2.37 -15.77
C TYR A 263 9.33 3.75 -16.17
N THR A 264 10.40 4.20 -15.51
CA THR A 264 11.16 5.38 -15.90
C THR A 264 12.40 4.91 -16.65
N ILE A 265 12.64 5.44 -17.84
CA ILE A 265 13.82 5.16 -18.66
C ILE A 265 14.73 6.38 -18.57
N ASP A 266 16.00 6.15 -18.21
CA ASP A 266 17.07 7.17 -18.18
C ASP A 266 17.90 7.13 -19.44
#